data_855b0bee344d8b24a2478a5987876b14
#
_entry.id   855b0bee344d8b24a2478a5987876b14
#
_cell.length_a   1.000
_cell.length_b   1.000
_cell.length_c   1.000
_cell.angle_alpha   90.00
_cell.angle_beta   90.00
_cell.angle_gamma   90.00
#
_symmetry.space_group_name_H-M   'P 1'
#
loop_
_entity.id
_entity.type
_entity.pdbx_description
1 polymer ?
#
loop_
_entity_poly.entity_id
_entity_poly.type
_entity_poly.pdbx_seq_one_letter_code
_entity_poly.pdbx_strand_id
1 'polypeptide(L)'
;YEGGGIARNSSASVRLINRKSGIIYLDEIIDNINPDDIHYPVSKLVALENTCNRGGGNCYPLEEIEKISKYCQSHKMPMHLDGARLFNALVETKTSSIIMGSFFDSLSICFSKGLGAPVGSVLIGTKEFIHKARRVRKVLGGGMRQAGMLAAAGIYALENNIDRLSVDHSNAQLIAKALEKCTWIEEVI
;
A
#
# COMPACT_ATOMS: atom_id res chain seq x y z
N TYR A 1 -13.76 5.46 2.68
CA TYR A 1 -13.45 4.94 4.01
C TYR A 1 -12.53 5.90 4.76
N GLU A 2 -12.01 5.50 5.92
CA GLU A 2 -11.10 6.31 6.75
C GLU A 2 -11.65 7.71 7.07
N GLY A 3 -12.96 7.78 7.33
CA GLY A 3 -13.63 9.04 7.66
C GLY A 3 -13.60 10.11 6.58
N GLY A 4 -13.33 9.75 5.33
CA GLY A 4 -13.15 10.70 4.25
C GLY A 4 -11.87 11.54 4.37
N GLY A 5 -10.85 11.00 5.05
CA GLY A 5 -9.63 11.73 5.41
C GLY A 5 -8.89 12.35 4.23
N ILE A 6 -8.86 11.68 3.08
CA ILE A 6 -8.22 12.24 1.88
C ILE A 6 -8.94 13.53 1.46
N ALA A 7 -10.24 13.50 1.25
CA ALA A 7 -11.00 14.68 0.84
C ALA A 7 -10.91 15.81 1.87
N ARG A 8 -11.05 15.49 3.16
CA ARG A 8 -11.01 16.45 4.25
C ARG A 8 -9.65 17.15 4.38
N ASN A 9 -8.55 16.41 4.28
CA ASN A 9 -7.22 16.93 4.61
C ASN A 9 -6.46 17.45 3.39
N SER A 10 -6.74 16.93 2.20
CA SER A 10 -6.05 17.33 0.97
C SER A 10 -6.92 18.10 -0.02
N SER A 11 -8.22 18.22 0.26
CA SER A 11 -9.21 18.80 -0.67
C SER A 11 -9.21 18.12 -2.05
N ALA A 12 -8.83 16.84 -2.09
CA ALA A 12 -8.79 16.05 -3.30
C ALA A 12 -10.04 15.17 -3.43
N SER A 13 -10.59 15.11 -4.63
CA SER A 13 -11.59 14.11 -4.98
C SER A 13 -10.92 12.76 -5.20
N VAL A 14 -11.52 11.69 -4.69
CA VAL A 14 -11.04 10.32 -4.89
C VAL A 14 -11.93 9.62 -5.90
N ARG A 15 -11.33 9.11 -6.96
CA ARG A 15 -12.00 8.22 -7.91
C ARG A 15 -11.64 6.78 -7.59
N LEU A 16 -12.63 6.00 -7.17
CA LEU A 16 -12.44 4.61 -6.78
C LEU A 16 -12.63 3.70 -7.99
N ILE A 17 -11.68 2.80 -8.20
CA ILE A 17 -11.81 1.67 -9.13
C ILE A 17 -12.03 0.43 -8.25
N ASN A 18 -13.25 -0.11 -8.29
CA ASN A 18 -13.66 -1.21 -7.42
C ASN A 18 -13.50 -2.56 -8.12
N ARG A 19 -12.72 -3.44 -7.50
CA ARG A 19 -12.60 -4.85 -7.89
C ARG A 19 -12.68 -5.75 -6.67
N LYS A 20 -13.29 -6.93 -6.81
CA LYS A 20 -13.35 -7.95 -5.75
C LYS A 20 -11.93 -8.36 -5.31
N SER A 21 -11.02 -8.52 -6.26
CA SER A 21 -9.61 -8.82 -5.99
C SER A 21 -8.80 -7.68 -5.38
N GLY A 22 -9.28 -6.43 -5.48
CA GLY A 22 -8.53 -5.23 -5.12
C GLY A 22 -7.43 -4.84 -6.11
N ILE A 23 -7.07 -5.72 -7.06
CA ILE A 23 -6.06 -5.44 -8.07
C ILE A 23 -6.71 -4.72 -9.24
N ILE A 24 -6.24 -3.54 -9.56
CA ILE A 24 -6.65 -2.75 -10.73
C ILE A 24 -5.60 -2.84 -11.81
N TYR A 25 -6.02 -2.82 -13.06
CA TYR A 25 -5.15 -2.94 -14.23
C TYR A 25 -5.00 -1.61 -14.94
N LEU A 26 -3.95 -1.49 -15.77
CA LEU A 26 -3.64 -0.26 -16.47
C LEU A 26 -4.81 0.28 -17.30
N ASP A 27 -5.51 -0.58 -18.02
CA ASP A 27 -6.63 -0.16 -18.86
C ASP A 27 -7.74 0.49 -18.03
N GLU A 28 -8.02 -0.05 -16.85
CA GLU A 28 -9.01 0.55 -15.95
C GLU A 28 -8.56 1.90 -15.38
N ILE A 29 -7.25 2.07 -15.16
CA ILE A 29 -6.69 3.36 -14.75
C ILE A 29 -6.87 4.37 -15.87
N ILE A 30 -6.56 4.00 -17.11
CA ILE A 30 -6.71 4.87 -18.30
C ILE A 30 -8.16 5.31 -18.44
N ASP A 31 -9.11 4.40 -18.36
CA ASP A 31 -10.56 4.68 -18.46
C ASP A 31 -11.08 5.58 -17.35
N ASN A 32 -10.34 5.67 -16.25
CA ASN A 32 -10.69 6.48 -15.08
C ASN A 32 -9.91 7.79 -14.96
N ILE A 33 -9.01 8.09 -15.89
CA ILE A 33 -8.38 9.42 -15.97
C ILE A 33 -9.38 10.40 -16.59
N ASN A 34 -9.57 11.51 -15.90
CA ASN A 34 -10.46 12.55 -16.41
C ASN A 34 -9.86 13.22 -17.66
N PRO A 35 -10.69 13.58 -18.64
CA PRO A 35 -10.25 14.36 -19.80
C PRO A 35 -9.79 15.76 -19.40
N ASP A 36 -9.03 16.39 -20.26
CA ASP A 36 -8.66 17.81 -20.12
C ASP A 36 -9.85 18.69 -20.52
N ASP A 37 -10.80 18.82 -19.58
CA ASP A 37 -12.06 19.54 -19.72
C ASP A 37 -12.34 20.27 -18.40
N ILE A 38 -12.77 21.54 -18.49
CA ILE A 38 -13.02 22.41 -17.34
C ILE A 38 -14.08 21.90 -16.36
N HIS A 39 -14.91 20.96 -16.80
CA HIS A 39 -15.98 20.36 -15.98
C HIS A 39 -15.47 19.19 -15.12
N TYR A 40 -14.24 18.74 -15.32
CA TYR A 40 -13.66 17.62 -14.59
C TYR A 40 -12.47 18.04 -13.73
N PRO A 41 -12.32 17.47 -12.52
CA PRO A 41 -11.09 17.64 -11.75
C PRO A 41 -9.92 16.97 -12.46
N VAL A 42 -8.75 17.60 -12.41
CA VAL A 42 -7.54 17.05 -13.03
C VAL A 42 -7.06 15.84 -12.24
N SER A 43 -6.86 14.69 -12.91
CA SER A 43 -6.25 13.50 -12.32
C SER A 43 -4.77 13.78 -12.00
N LYS A 44 -4.36 13.59 -10.73
CA LYS A 44 -3.05 14.02 -10.24
C LYS A 44 -2.22 12.93 -9.59
N LEU A 45 -2.81 11.78 -9.26
CA LEU A 45 -2.14 10.73 -8.52
C LEU A 45 -2.81 9.40 -8.81
N VAL A 46 -2.02 8.35 -9.00
CA VAL A 46 -2.46 6.96 -8.94
C VAL A 46 -2.01 6.38 -7.60
N ALA A 47 -2.92 5.74 -6.87
CA ALA A 47 -2.60 5.04 -5.64
C ALA A 47 -2.98 3.55 -5.75
N LEU A 48 -2.06 2.68 -5.40
CA LEU A 48 -2.25 1.23 -5.33
C LEU A 48 -2.11 0.76 -3.89
N GLU A 49 -2.72 -0.37 -3.54
CA GLU A 49 -2.52 -1.05 -2.25
C GLU A 49 -1.91 -2.43 -2.48
N ASN A 50 -0.84 -2.79 -1.76
CA ASN A 50 -0.23 -4.13 -1.84
C ASN A 50 0.26 -4.59 -0.44
N THR A 51 -0.20 -5.75 0.10
CA THR A 51 -1.27 -6.59 -0.46
C THR A 51 -2.64 -5.92 -0.38
N CYS A 52 -3.56 -6.30 -1.27
CA CYS A 52 -4.92 -5.75 -1.29
C CYS A 52 -5.76 -6.30 -0.13
N ASN A 53 -5.95 -5.52 0.93
CA ASN A 53 -6.61 -5.97 2.16
C ASN A 53 -8.04 -6.50 1.92
N ARG A 54 -8.88 -5.71 1.28
CA ARG A 54 -10.27 -6.09 1.00
C ARG A 54 -10.41 -7.10 -0.15
N GLY A 55 -9.34 -7.31 -0.91
CA GLY A 55 -9.27 -8.30 -1.96
C GLY A 55 -8.79 -9.68 -1.47
N GLY A 56 -8.78 -9.95 -0.16
CA GLY A 56 -8.33 -11.23 0.38
C GLY A 56 -6.80 -11.36 0.53
N GLY A 57 -6.08 -10.24 0.52
CA GLY A 57 -4.62 -10.26 0.66
C GLY A 57 -3.87 -10.48 -0.66
N ASN A 58 -4.54 -10.35 -1.79
CA ASN A 58 -3.93 -10.52 -3.12
C ASN A 58 -2.71 -9.62 -3.32
N CYS A 59 -1.70 -10.17 -3.98
CA CYS A 59 -0.50 -9.47 -4.41
C CYS A 59 -0.61 -9.00 -5.85
N TYR A 60 -0.19 -7.78 -6.13
CA TYR A 60 -0.08 -7.30 -7.50
C TYR A 60 0.98 -8.09 -8.29
N PRO A 61 0.69 -8.51 -9.53
CA PRO A 61 1.72 -8.94 -10.45
C PRO A 61 2.73 -7.80 -10.70
N LEU A 62 4.02 -8.09 -10.58
CA LEU A 62 5.07 -7.08 -10.74
C LEU A 62 5.02 -6.40 -12.11
N GLU A 63 4.74 -7.18 -13.14
CA GLU A 63 4.60 -6.71 -14.52
C GLU A 63 3.48 -5.67 -14.67
N GLU A 64 2.40 -5.81 -13.92
CA GLU A 64 1.30 -4.86 -13.95
C GLU A 64 1.66 -3.54 -13.25
N ILE A 65 2.34 -3.62 -12.10
CA ILE A 65 2.90 -2.44 -11.43
C ILE A 65 3.85 -1.70 -12.37
N GLU A 66 4.71 -2.42 -13.09
CA GLU A 66 5.65 -1.84 -14.04
C GLU A 66 4.94 -1.11 -15.21
N LYS A 67 3.88 -1.72 -15.78
CA LYS A 67 3.07 -1.08 -16.84
C LYS A 67 2.43 0.21 -16.33
N ILE A 68 1.80 0.16 -15.16
CA ILE A 68 1.16 1.33 -14.54
C ILE A 68 2.21 2.42 -14.26
N SER A 69 3.37 2.05 -13.72
CA SER A 69 4.46 2.99 -13.44
C SER A 69 4.96 3.68 -14.69
N LYS A 70 5.23 2.93 -15.77
CA LYS A 70 5.65 3.49 -17.06
C LYS A 70 4.60 4.47 -17.63
N TYR A 71 3.34 4.11 -17.55
CA TYR A 71 2.25 4.99 -17.97
C TYR A 71 2.23 6.28 -17.13
N CYS A 72 2.26 6.17 -15.82
CA CYS A 72 2.26 7.30 -14.91
C CYS A 72 3.45 8.24 -15.15
N GLN A 73 4.66 7.68 -15.34
CA GLN A 73 5.87 8.45 -15.65
C GLN A 73 5.74 9.23 -16.97
N SER A 74 5.22 8.57 -18.01
CA SER A 74 5.02 9.22 -19.32
C SER A 74 4.01 10.37 -19.27
N HIS A 75 3.06 10.32 -18.34
CA HIS A 75 2.05 11.36 -18.11
C HIS A 75 2.38 12.32 -16.97
N LYS A 76 3.60 12.24 -16.39
CA LYS A 76 4.04 13.05 -15.24
C LYS A 76 3.07 12.99 -14.05
N MET A 77 2.45 11.83 -13.85
CA MET A 77 1.50 11.57 -12.78
C MET A 77 2.19 10.73 -11.70
N PRO A 78 2.35 11.24 -10.48
CA PRO A 78 2.97 10.49 -9.39
C PRO A 78 2.21 9.21 -9.06
N MET A 79 2.94 8.20 -8.58
CA MET A 79 2.39 6.97 -8.04
C MET A 79 2.67 6.83 -6.54
N HIS A 80 1.63 6.47 -5.78
CA HIS A 80 1.75 6.13 -4.35
C HIS A 80 1.41 4.67 -4.11
N LEU A 81 2.17 4.00 -3.24
CA LEU A 81 1.85 2.67 -2.74
C LEU A 81 1.41 2.72 -1.28
N ASP A 82 0.17 2.34 -1.01
CA ASP A 82 -0.18 1.88 0.33
C ASP A 82 0.39 0.47 0.53
N GLY A 83 1.53 0.43 1.16
CA GLY A 83 2.29 -0.78 1.46
C GLY A 83 2.08 -1.26 2.89
N ALA A 84 0.88 -1.10 3.45
CA ALA A 84 0.59 -1.50 4.83
C ALA A 84 1.00 -2.94 5.13
N ARG A 85 1.00 -3.82 4.13
CA ARG A 85 1.46 -5.21 4.19
C ARG A 85 2.46 -5.54 3.07
N LEU A 86 3.25 -4.56 2.66
CA LEU A 86 4.18 -4.71 1.54
C LEU A 86 5.16 -5.87 1.74
N PHE A 87 5.71 -6.04 2.95
CA PHE A 87 6.65 -7.13 3.20
C PHE A 87 6.02 -8.51 3.04
N ASN A 88 4.72 -8.68 3.32
CA ASN A 88 4.01 -9.91 2.99
C ASN A 88 4.04 -10.16 1.47
N ALA A 89 3.72 -9.14 0.66
CA ALA A 89 3.80 -9.27 -0.80
C ALA A 89 5.22 -9.59 -1.29
N LEU A 90 6.24 -8.93 -0.75
CA LEU A 90 7.64 -9.16 -1.15
C LEU A 90 8.12 -10.57 -0.83
N VAL A 91 7.75 -11.10 0.35
CA VAL A 91 8.09 -12.47 0.76
C VAL A 91 7.37 -13.49 -0.12
N GLU A 92 6.08 -13.30 -0.38
CA GLU A 92 5.27 -14.20 -1.21
C GLU A 92 5.76 -14.24 -2.66
N THR A 93 5.97 -13.07 -3.25
CA THR A 93 6.38 -12.95 -4.67
C THR A 93 7.88 -13.05 -4.89
N LYS A 94 8.67 -13.14 -3.82
CA LYS A 94 10.14 -13.09 -3.84
C LYS A 94 10.71 -11.87 -4.60
N THR A 95 9.98 -10.76 -4.54
CA THR A 95 10.36 -9.52 -5.20
C THR A 95 11.30 -8.71 -4.31
N SER A 96 12.34 -8.14 -4.88
CA SER A 96 13.25 -7.22 -4.16
C SER A 96 12.52 -5.92 -3.78
N SER A 97 12.74 -5.47 -2.54
CA SER A 97 12.22 -4.17 -2.07
C SER A 97 12.76 -2.99 -2.89
N ILE A 98 13.99 -3.10 -3.40
CA ILE A 98 14.60 -2.08 -4.27
C ILE A 98 13.84 -1.98 -5.60
N ILE A 99 13.56 -3.13 -6.22
CA ILE A 99 12.79 -3.18 -7.47
C ILE A 99 11.38 -2.64 -7.24
N MET A 100 10.69 -3.12 -6.22
CA MET A 100 9.35 -2.66 -5.90
C MET A 100 9.32 -1.15 -5.64
N GLY A 101 10.24 -0.65 -4.82
CA GLY A 101 10.32 0.77 -4.49
C GLY A 101 10.62 1.68 -5.67
N SER A 102 11.29 1.19 -6.71
CA SER A 102 11.64 1.98 -7.90
C SER A 102 10.45 2.37 -8.78
N PHE A 103 9.31 1.72 -8.61
CA PHE A 103 8.10 2.01 -9.39
C PHE A 103 7.27 3.16 -8.82
N PHE A 104 7.51 3.57 -7.57
CA PHE A 104 6.66 4.51 -6.85
C PHE A 104 7.40 5.78 -6.44
N ASP A 105 6.72 6.92 -6.50
CA ASP A 105 7.23 8.21 -6.00
C ASP A 105 7.17 8.28 -4.48
N SER A 106 6.21 7.58 -3.88
CA SER A 106 6.08 7.47 -2.44
C SER A 106 5.42 6.17 -2.01
N LEU A 107 5.80 5.69 -0.81
CA LEU A 107 5.24 4.48 -0.20
C LEU A 107 4.92 4.73 1.27
N SER A 108 3.87 4.10 1.77
CA SER A 108 3.65 3.93 3.21
C SER A 108 3.85 2.47 3.61
N ILE A 109 4.46 2.22 4.76
CA ILE A 109 4.70 0.87 5.30
C ILE A 109 4.26 0.86 6.75
N CYS A 110 3.47 -0.16 7.16
CA CYS A 110 3.10 -0.35 8.55
C CYS A 110 4.01 -1.37 9.23
N PHE A 111 4.39 -1.06 10.48
CA PHE A 111 5.16 -1.97 11.34
C PHE A 111 4.27 -2.77 12.30
N SER A 112 3.08 -2.27 12.60
CA SER A 112 2.16 -2.81 13.61
C SER A 112 1.18 -3.85 13.06
N LYS A 113 1.61 -4.66 12.11
CA LYS A 113 0.89 -5.78 11.51
C LYS A 113 1.76 -7.05 11.59
N GLY A 114 1.94 -7.80 10.52
CA GLY A 114 2.77 -9.00 10.48
C GLY A 114 4.22 -8.80 10.95
N LEU A 115 4.76 -7.60 10.80
CA LEU A 115 6.08 -7.26 11.33
C LEU A 115 6.16 -7.21 12.87
N GLY A 116 5.01 -7.13 13.57
CA GLY A 116 4.94 -7.32 15.02
C GLY A 116 5.43 -6.16 15.88
N ALA A 117 5.70 -4.98 15.33
CA ALA A 117 5.98 -3.82 16.17
C ALA A 117 4.70 -3.31 16.86
N PRO A 118 4.79 -2.71 18.05
CA PRO A 118 3.62 -2.32 18.83
C PRO A 118 2.80 -1.21 18.17
N VAL A 119 3.45 -0.35 17.39
CA VAL A 119 2.84 0.79 16.71
C VAL A 119 3.75 1.29 15.60
N GLY A 120 3.17 1.98 14.64
CA GLY A 120 3.91 2.83 13.71
C GLY A 120 3.77 2.47 12.26
N SER A 121 3.97 3.51 11.47
CA SER A 121 4.16 3.42 10.02
C SER A 121 5.21 4.44 9.58
N VAL A 122 5.82 4.19 8.45
CA VAL A 122 6.75 5.14 7.81
C VAL A 122 6.23 5.52 6.45
N LEU A 123 6.45 6.77 6.09
CA LEU A 123 6.29 7.29 4.75
C LEU A 123 7.67 7.41 4.11
N ILE A 124 7.82 6.85 2.93
CA ILE A 124 9.05 6.80 2.14
C ILE A 124 8.86 7.62 0.86
N GLY A 125 9.89 8.32 0.44
CA GLY A 125 9.91 9.12 -0.78
C GLY A 125 11.17 9.97 -0.87
N THR A 126 11.22 10.90 -1.82
CA THR A 126 12.36 11.80 -1.97
C THR A 126 12.59 12.66 -0.73
N LYS A 127 13.81 13.17 -0.54
CA LYS A 127 14.15 14.06 0.59
C LYS A 127 13.23 15.29 0.63
N GLU A 128 12.94 15.87 -0.53
CA GLU A 128 12.05 17.03 -0.64
C GLU A 128 10.62 16.70 -0.22
N PHE A 129 10.08 15.59 -0.72
CA PHE A 129 8.76 15.10 -0.35
C PHE A 129 8.66 14.86 1.17
N ILE A 130 9.62 14.14 1.75
CA ILE A 130 9.63 13.84 3.19
C ILE A 130 9.82 15.11 4.02
N HIS A 131 10.59 16.10 3.55
CA HIS A 131 10.71 17.39 4.25
C HIS A 131 9.36 18.10 4.38
N LYS A 132 8.56 18.12 3.31
CA LYS A 132 7.20 18.66 3.31
C LYS A 132 6.26 17.81 4.18
N ALA A 133 6.31 16.48 4.04
CA ALA A 133 5.47 15.55 4.78
C ALA A 133 5.66 15.65 6.32
N ARG A 134 6.86 15.92 6.81
CA ARG A 134 7.12 16.16 8.24
C ARG A 134 6.33 17.33 8.81
N ARG A 135 6.15 18.40 8.04
CA ARG A 135 5.33 19.57 8.45
C ARG A 135 3.86 19.18 8.50
N VAL A 136 3.36 18.51 7.48
CA VAL A 136 1.98 18.00 7.44
C VAL A 136 1.72 17.05 8.61
N ARG A 137 2.64 16.10 8.87
CA ARG A 137 2.56 15.20 10.03
C ARG A 137 2.40 15.98 11.34
N LYS A 138 3.16 17.06 11.53
CA LYS A 138 3.06 17.88 12.76
C LYS A 138 1.71 18.52 12.89
N VAL A 139 1.17 19.10 11.81
CA VAL A 139 -0.15 19.74 11.79
C VAL A 139 -1.26 18.73 12.08
N LEU A 140 -1.15 17.51 11.55
CA LEU A 140 -2.12 16.41 11.77
C LEU A 140 -1.97 15.71 13.14
N GLY A 141 -1.12 16.19 14.02
CA GLY A 141 -0.94 15.64 15.37
C GLY A 141 0.05 14.48 15.46
N GLY A 142 0.63 14.00 14.35
CA GLY A 142 1.56 12.86 14.30
C GLY A 142 3.02 13.19 14.67
N GLY A 143 3.30 14.38 15.19
CA GLY A 143 4.64 14.81 15.56
C GLY A 143 5.05 14.40 16.97
N MET A 144 4.92 13.11 17.33
CA MET A 144 5.31 12.57 18.63
C MET A 144 6.77 12.85 18.97
N ARG A 145 7.04 13.29 20.21
CA ARG A 145 8.38 13.47 20.78
C ARG A 145 8.80 12.18 21.48
N GLN A 146 10.11 12.02 21.70
CA GLN A 146 10.69 10.85 22.37
C GLN A 146 10.23 9.49 21.78
N ALA A 147 10.08 9.43 20.47
CA ALA A 147 9.62 8.24 19.75
C ALA A 147 10.72 7.17 19.55
N GLY A 148 11.90 7.34 20.17
CA GLY A 148 13.04 6.44 19.97
C GLY A 148 12.77 4.99 20.36
N MET A 149 12.01 4.74 21.42
CA MET A 149 11.61 3.38 21.83
C MET A 149 10.76 2.70 20.74
N LEU A 150 9.81 3.43 20.16
CA LEU A 150 8.96 2.93 19.07
C LEU A 150 9.77 2.72 17.79
N ALA A 151 10.70 3.61 17.51
CA ALA A 151 11.61 3.48 16.37
C ALA A 151 12.52 2.25 16.52
N ALA A 152 13.04 1.97 17.71
CA ALA A 152 13.83 0.79 18.01
C ALA A 152 13.04 -0.51 17.77
N ALA A 153 11.77 -0.55 18.19
CA ALA A 153 10.87 -1.68 17.89
C ALA A 153 10.66 -1.86 16.38
N GLY A 154 10.53 -0.76 15.64
CA GLY A 154 10.42 -0.79 14.17
C GLY A 154 11.70 -1.31 13.50
N ILE A 155 12.89 -0.90 13.97
CA ILE A 155 14.19 -1.40 13.49
C ILE A 155 14.29 -2.90 13.75
N TYR A 156 14.02 -3.33 14.98
CA TYR A 156 14.02 -4.75 15.34
C TYR A 156 13.08 -5.57 14.41
N ALA A 157 11.88 -5.07 14.17
CA ALA A 157 10.92 -5.72 13.29
C ALA A 157 11.44 -5.90 11.85
N LEU A 158 12.09 -4.88 11.31
CA LEU A 158 12.69 -4.94 9.97
C LEU A 158 13.88 -5.90 9.89
N GLU A 159 14.68 -5.99 10.95
CA GLU A 159 15.88 -6.83 10.97
C GLU A 159 15.57 -8.30 11.27
N ASN A 160 14.46 -8.60 11.97
CA ASN A 160 14.23 -9.93 12.52
C ASN A 160 12.92 -10.60 12.08
N ASN A 161 11.91 -9.84 11.60
CA ASN A 161 10.57 -10.36 11.43
C ASN A 161 10.11 -10.50 9.97
N ILE A 162 10.89 -10.04 8.99
CA ILE A 162 10.49 -10.10 7.58
C ILE A 162 10.41 -11.56 7.10
N ASP A 163 11.47 -12.34 7.30
CA ASP A 163 11.54 -13.71 6.80
C ASP A 163 10.48 -14.62 7.44
N ARG A 164 10.13 -14.35 8.72
CA ARG A 164 9.12 -15.13 9.42
C ARG A 164 7.70 -14.93 8.89
N LEU A 165 7.44 -13.91 8.04
CA LEU A 165 6.15 -13.74 7.37
C LEU A 165 5.77 -14.95 6.50
N SER A 166 6.76 -15.70 6.01
CA SER A 166 6.54 -16.97 5.31
C SER A 166 5.82 -18.02 6.17
N VAL A 167 6.05 -18.00 7.49
CA VAL A 167 5.34 -18.88 8.44
C VAL A 167 3.88 -18.46 8.56
N ASP A 168 3.61 -17.13 8.62
CA ASP A 168 2.25 -16.61 8.67
C ASP A 168 1.47 -17.00 7.40
N HIS A 169 2.10 -16.95 6.21
CA HIS A 169 1.51 -17.40 4.96
C HIS A 169 1.20 -18.89 4.97
N SER A 170 2.13 -19.71 5.45
CA SER A 170 1.94 -21.17 5.57
C SER A 170 0.78 -21.50 6.52
N ASN A 171 0.68 -20.81 7.65
CA ASN A 171 -0.42 -20.98 8.60
C ASN A 171 -1.77 -20.57 7.99
N ALA A 172 -1.81 -19.46 7.25
CA ALA A 172 -3.02 -19.03 6.54
C ALA A 172 -3.49 -20.08 5.53
N GLN A 173 -2.56 -20.66 4.76
CA GLN A 173 -2.89 -21.74 3.82
C GLN A 173 -3.41 -23.00 4.51
N LEU A 174 -2.86 -23.37 5.68
CA LEU A 174 -3.37 -24.51 6.46
C LEU A 174 -4.79 -24.27 6.92
N ILE A 175 -5.09 -23.07 7.40
CA ILE A 175 -6.44 -22.67 7.81
C ILE A 175 -7.38 -22.69 6.62
N ALA A 176 -6.99 -22.11 5.49
CA ALA A 176 -7.79 -22.10 4.26
C ALA A 176 -8.19 -23.52 3.83
N LYS A 177 -7.21 -24.43 3.74
CA LYS A 177 -7.43 -25.84 3.39
C LYS A 177 -8.35 -26.58 4.39
N ALA A 178 -8.37 -26.17 5.64
CA ALA A 178 -9.29 -26.74 6.62
C ALA A 178 -10.71 -26.21 6.43
N LEU A 179 -10.84 -24.92 6.14
CA LEU A 179 -12.12 -24.24 5.91
C LEU A 179 -12.81 -24.71 4.62
N GLU A 180 -12.06 -24.95 3.55
CA GLU A 180 -12.56 -25.52 2.29
C GLU A 180 -13.32 -26.85 2.46
N LYS A 181 -13.02 -27.59 3.54
CA LYS A 181 -13.69 -28.85 3.85
C LYS A 181 -15.02 -28.66 4.61
N CYS A 182 -15.32 -27.45 5.04
CA CYS A 182 -16.51 -27.14 5.81
C CYS A 182 -17.70 -26.85 4.88
N THR A 183 -18.74 -27.67 4.96
CA THR A 183 -19.91 -27.59 4.06
C THR A 183 -20.77 -26.33 4.25
N TRP A 184 -20.55 -25.58 5.29
CA TRP A 184 -21.25 -24.32 5.62
C TRP A 184 -20.46 -23.06 5.26
N ILE A 185 -19.27 -23.22 4.67
CA ILE A 185 -18.47 -22.11 4.13
C ILE A 185 -18.68 -22.07 2.60
N GLU A 186 -19.11 -20.92 2.12
CA GLU A 186 -19.39 -20.74 0.69
C GLU A 186 -18.12 -20.47 -0.14
N GLU A 187 -17.18 -19.70 0.42
CA GLU A 187 -15.96 -19.30 -0.29
C GLU A 187 -14.83 -19.04 0.73
N VAL A 188 -13.61 -19.45 0.38
CA VAL A 188 -12.36 -19.03 1.04
C VAL A 188 -11.59 -18.20 0.03
N ILE A 189 -11.26 -16.96 0.38
CA ILE A 189 -10.57 -16.00 -0.49
C ILE A 189 -9.11 -15.89 -0.07
#